data_dcc0dd38fb8dfdc0cef8eb0f266767e8
#
_entry.id   dcc0dd38fb8dfdc0cef8eb0f266767e8
#
_cell.length_a   1.000
_cell.length_b   1.000
_cell.length_c   1.000
_cell.angle_alpha   90.00
_cell.angle_beta   90.00
_cell.angle_gamma   90.00
#
_symmetry.space_group_name_H-M   'P 1'
#
loop_
_entity.id
_entity.type
_entity.pdbx_description
1 polymer ?
#
loop_
_entity_poly.entity_id
_entity_poly.type
_entity_poly.pdbx_seq_one_letter_code
_entity_poly.pdbx_strand_id
1 'polypeptide(L)'
;MSTKTVLITGTSSGIGLATAVAAARSGWHVIATMRDTAKAGALLEAGVTVDVRALDVTDPASVEACLAGLDRLDALVNNAGAGHVGTLEQESVEDVRAVMEVNFFGVLNVTKAALPLLRASKGRVVTVTSVGGVIGQPFNEAYCAAKFAVEGFMESLAPVAATAGVSVSVVEPGAVASEFVRNVGLADNALEQAGPYAPALSAYLERTRGAFAAAQTPQDVAAQIVDLLAAERPAFRVLTSDVARAFAGTKLKDLDGSAVQTLTSAWVA
;
A
#
# COMPACT_ATOMS: atom_id res chain seq x y z
N MET A 1 3.08 -27.86 -15.03
CA MET A 1 2.62 -27.18 -13.80
C MET A 1 1.56 -26.18 -14.22
N SER A 2 0.44 -26.07 -13.51
CA SER A 2 -0.56 -25.03 -13.81
C SER A 2 0.01 -23.65 -13.54
N THR A 3 -0.32 -22.66 -14.37
CA THR A 3 0.06 -21.27 -14.17
C THR A 3 -0.53 -20.76 -12.84
N LYS A 4 0.28 -20.13 -12.00
CA LYS A 4 -0.18 -19.54 -10.73
C LYS A 4 -0.95 -18.26 -11.00
N THR A 5 -2.00 -18.01 -10.21
CA THR A 5 -2.87 -16.84 -10.33
C THR A 5 -2.61 -15.87 -9.19
N VAL A 6 -2.45 -14.58 -9.52
CA VAL A 6 -2.34 -13.49 -8.57
C VAL A 6 -3.39 -12.41 -8.83
N LEU A 7 -4.10 -11.98 -7.79
CA LEU A 7 -4.96 -10.81 -7.82
C LEU A 7 -4.22 -9.61 -7.23
N ILE A 8 -4.21 -8.48 -7.95
CA ILE A 8 -3.53 -7.25 -7.54
C ILE A 8 -4.54 -6.11 -7.53
N THR A 9 -4.67 -5.43 -6.38
CA THR A 9 -5.59 -4.30 -6.25
C THR A 9 -4.92 -2.97 -6.62
N GLY A 10 -5.65 -2.07 -7.28
CA GLY A 10 -5.17 -0.72 -7.61
C GLY A 10 -4.10 -0.68 -8.71
N THR A 11 -4.36 -1.32 -9.85
CA THR A 11 -3.38 -1.48 -10.94
C THR A 11 -3.46 -0.41 -12.03
N SER A 12 -4.26 0.64 -11.86
CA SER A 12 -4.38 1.72 -12.87
C SER A 12 -3.12 2.57 -12.99
N SER A 13 -2.25 2.60 -11.98
CA SER A 13 -1.02 3.41 -11.97
C SER A 13 -0.01 2.91 -10.92
N GLY A 14 1.15 3.53 -10.85
CA GLY A 14 2.12 3.40 -9.77
C GLY A 14 2.61 1.98 -9.52
N ILE A 15 2.75 1.62 -8.24
CA ILE A 15 3.27 0.31 -7.80
C ILE A 15 2.39 -0.83 -8.31
N GLY A 16 1.05 -0.67 -8.25
CA GLY A 16 0.11 -1.71 -8.68
C GLY A 16 0.25 -2.05 -10.17
N LEU A 17 0.33 -1.02 -11.03
CA LEU A 17 0.58 -1.18 -12.47
C LEU A 17 1.92 -1.89 -12.72
N ALA A 18 3.00 -1.39 -12.10
CA ALA A 18 4.34 -1.97 -12.25
C ALA A 18 4.38 -3.43 -11.78
N THR A 19 3.70 -3.74 -10.66
CA THR A 19 3.60 -5.11 -10.12
C THR A 19 2.82 -6.03 -11.06
N ALA A 20 1.70 -5.56 -11.64
CA ALA A 20 0.91 -6.35 -12.58
C ALA A 20 1.73 -6.71 -13.84
N VAL A 21 2.47 -5.74 -14.39
CA VAL A 21 3.34 -5.95 -15.54
C VAL A 21 4.49 -6.91 -15.20
N ALA A 22 5.16 -6.71 -14.07
CA ALA A 22 6.28 -7.55 -13.64
C ALA A 22 5.84 -8.98 -13.34
N ALA A 23 4.72 -9.18 -12.66
CA ALA A 23 4.17 -10.50 -12.38
C ALA A 23 3.77 -11.24 -13.66
N ALA A 24 3.10 -10.56 -14.60
CA ALA A 24 2.74 -11.17 -15.89
C ALA A 24 3.99 -11.61 -16.68
N ARG A 25 5.03 -10.78 -16.72
CA ARG A 25 6.32 -11.12 -17.36
C ARG A 25 7.03 -12.27 -16.66
N SER A 26 6.78 -12.49 -15.36
CA SER A 26 7.30 -13.61 -14.57
C SER A 26 6.44 -14.87 -14.67
N GLY A 27 5.45 -14.90 -15.58
CA GLY A 27 4.63 -16.07 -15.88
C GLY A 27 3.41 -16.29 -14.96
N TRP A 28 3.01 -15.28 -14.17
CA TRP A 28 1.77 -15.33 -13.42
C TRP A 28 0.56 -15.04 -14.33
N HIS A 29 -0.55 -15.71 -14.10
CA HIS A 29 -1.85 -15.25 -14.54
C HIS A 29 -2.28 -14.11 -13.60
N VAL A 30 -2.32 -12.89 -14.13
CA VAL A 30 -2.59 -11.67 -13.34
C VAL A 30 -4.04 -11.24 -13.49
N ILE A 31 -4.74 -11.15 -12.38
CA ILE A 31 -6.03 -10.45 -12.27
C ILE A 31 -5.70 -9.04 -11.78
N ALA A 32 -5.70 -8.10 -12.72
CA ALA A 32 -5.40 -6.71 -12.49
C ALA A 32 -6.68 -5.93 -12.20
N THR A 33 -6.79 -5.32 -11.01
CA THR A 33 -8.06 -4.72 -10.60
C THR A 33 -7.95 -3.22 -10.36
N MET A 34 -9.01 -2.49 -10.72
CA MET A 34 -9.15 -1.06 -10.57
C MET A 34 -10.62 -0.66 -10.51
N ARG A 35 -10.95 0.48 -9.91
CA ARG A 35 -12.34 0.96 -9.82
C ARG A 35 -12.96 1.24 -11.19
N ASP A 36 -12.19 1.85 -12.07
CA ASP A 36 -12.58 2.23 -13.42
C ASP A 36 -11.69 1.52 -14.44
N THR A 37 -12.23 0.51 -15.11
CA THR A 37 -11.51 -0.30 -16.10
C THR A 37 -11.14 0.48 -17.37
N ALA A 38 -11.76 1.62 -17.63
CA ALA A 38 -11.34 2.51 -18.71
C ALA A 38 -9.92 3.07 -18.52
N LYS A 39 -9.39 3.03 -17.30
CA LYS A 39 -8.02 3.43 -16.96
C LYS A 39 -6.96 2.32 -17.18
N ALA A 40 -7.32 1.20 -17.80
CA ALA A 40 -6.40 0.11 -18.09
C ALA A 40 -5.40 0.40 -19.23
N GLY A 41 -5.48 1.55 -19.91
CA GLY A 41 -4.67 1.87 -21.09
C GLY A 41 -3.18 1.59 -20.91
N ALA A 42 -2.55 2.14 -19.85
CA ALA A 42 -1.13 1.93 -19.59
C ALA A 42 -0.75 0.45 -19.35
N LEU A 43 -1.66 -0.33 -18.78
CA LEU A 43 -1.48 -1.77 -18.58
C LEU A 43 -1.53 -2.54 -19.90
N LEU A 44 -2.45 -2.17 -20.79
CA LEU A 44 -2.58 -2.76 -22.13
C LEU A 44 -1.39 -2.40 -23.01
N GLU A 45 -0.92 -1.15 -22.95
CA GLU A 45 0.26 -0.66 -23.69
C GLU A 45 1.56 -1.35 -23.26
N ALA A 46 1.62 -1.91 -22.04
CA ALA A 46 2.78 -2.65 -21.56
C ALA A 46 3.03 -3.98 -22.30
N GLY A 47 2.10 -4.41 -23.17
CA GLY A 47 2.23 -5.62 -24.00
C GLY A 47 2.20 -6.93 -23.20
N VAL A 48 1.52 -6.94 -22.06
CA VAL A 48 1.31 -8.13 -21.22
C VAL A 48 -0.14 -8.60 -21.28
N THR A 49 -0.35 -9.89 -21.13
CA THR A 49 -1.69 -10.48 -21.02
C THR A 49 -2.11 -10.51 -19.56
N VAL A 50 -3.20 -9.83 -19.24
CA VAL A 50 -3.79 -9.76 -17.90
C VAL A 50 -5.31 -9.82 -17.98
N ASP A 51 -5.96 -10.32 -16.93
CA ASP A 51 -7.42 -10.23 -16.73
C ASP A 51 -7.74 -8.94 -15.98
N VAL A 52 -8.37 -7.98 -16.66
CA VAL A 52 -8.72 -6.68 -16.03
C VAL A 52 -10.13 -6.76 -15.47
N ARG A 53 -10.28 -6.52 -14.16
CA ARG A 53 -11.57 -6.53 -13.48
C ARG A 53 -11.84 -5.23 -12.73
N ALA A 54 -13.12 -4.86 -12.67
CA ALA A 54 -13.57 -3.78 -11.78
C ALA A 54 -13.49 -4.24 -10.33
N LEU A 55 -12.95 -3.39 -9.45
CA LEU A 55 -12.91 -3.62 -8.02
C LEU A 55 -12.84 -2.29 -7.26
N ASP A 56 -13.83 -2.01 -6.46
CA ASP A 56 -13.77 -1.06 -5.36
C ASP A 56 -13.55 -1.83 -4.05
N VAL A 57 -12.40 -1.63 -3.42
CA VAL A 57 -12.03 -2.36 -2.20
C VAL A 57 -12.90 -1.96 -0.99
N THR A 58 -13.58 -0.82 -1.06
CA THR A 58 -14.49 -0.31 -0.01
C THR A 58 -15.91 -0.88 -0.11
N ASP A 59 -16.24 -1.50 -1.26
CA ASP A 59 -17.55 -2.10 -1.50
C ASP A 59 -17.47 -3.63 -1.44
N PRO A 60 -18.02 -4.28 -0.40
CA PRO A 60 -18.04 -5.75 -0.29
C PRO A 60 -18.69 -6.44 -1.49
N ALA A 61 -19.73 -5.86 -2.09
CA ALA A 61 -20.39 -6.45 -3.26
C ALA A 61 -19.48 -6.42 -4.49
N SER A 62 -18.72 -5.34 -4.68
CA SER A 62 -17.69 -5.26 -5.72
C SER A 62 -16.59 -6.29 -5.50
N VAL A 63 -16.16 -6.51 -4.26
CA VAL A 63 -15.16 -7.53 -3.90
C VAL A 63 -15.66 -8.93 -4.23
N GLU A 64 -16.89 -9.27 -3.85
CA GLU A 64 -17.51 -10.57 -4.14
C GLU A 64 -17.63 -10.80 -5.65
N ALA A 65 -18.13 -9.80 -6.39
CA ALA A 65 -18.26 -9.86 -7.85
C ALA A 65 -16.90 -10.06 -8.55
N CYS A 66 -15.85 -9.40 -8.08
CA CYS A 66 -14.50 -9.53 -8.62
C CYS A 66 -13.92 -10.93 -8.44
N LEU A 67 -14.18 -11.58 -7.31
CA LEU A 67 -13.70 -12.93 -7.00
C LEU A 67 -14.59 -14.04 -7.56
N ALA A 68 -15.81 -13.70 -8.00
CA ALA A 68 -16.75 -14.68 -8.54
C ALA A 68 -16.15 -15.44 -9.73
N GLY A 69 -16.37 -16.75 -9.75
CA GLY A 69 -15.89 -17.64 -10.81
C GLY A 69 -14.39 -17.92 -10.79
N LEU A 70 -13.67 -17.51 -9.73
CA LEU A 70 -12.29 -17.94 -9.55
C LEU A 70 -12.22 -19.31 -8.87
N ASP A 71 -11.70 -20.29 -9.59
CA ASP A 71 -11.47 -21.64 -9.03
C ASP A 71 -10.16 -21.71 -8.22
N ARG A 72 -9.22 -20.78 -8.47
CA ARG A 72 -7.89 -20.77 -7.86
C ARG A 72 -7.33 -19.37 -7.70
N LEU A 73 -6.73 -19.11 -6.55
CA LEU A 73 -5.92 -17.91 -6.28
C LEU A 73 -4.68 -18.33 -5.48
N ASP A 74 -3.50 -18.10 -6.04
CA ASP A 74 -2.21 -18.47 -5.42
C ASP A 74 -1.60 -17.28 -4.65
N ALA A 75 -1.98 -16.04 -5.02
CA ALA A 75 -1.50 -14.86 -4.31
C ALA A 75 -2.52 -13.72 -4.38
N LEU A 76 -2.55 -12.91 -3.32
CA LEU A 76 -3.22 -11.63 -3.25
C LEU A 76 -2.18 -10.54 -3.00
N VAL A 77 -2.19 -9.47 -3.81
CA VAL A 77 -1.43 -8.25 -3.55
C VAL A 77 -2.42 -7.12 -3.23
N ASN A 78 -2.55 -6.78 -1.96
CA ASN A 78 -3.27 -5.60 -1.51
C ASN A 78 -2.38 -4.37 -1.74
N ASN A 79 -2.63 -3.64 -2.83
CA ASN A 79 -1.88 -2.43 -3.17
C ASN A 79 -2.78 -1.19 -3.25
N ALA A 80 -4.08 -1.35 -3.49
CA ALA A 80 -5.00 -0.20 -3.51
C ALA A 80 -4.89 0.62 -2.23
N GLY A 81 -4.78 1.94 -2.38
CA GLY A 81 -4.66 2.87 -1.27
C GLY A 81 -4.76 4.31 -1.75
N ALA A 82 -4.97 5.22 -0.82
CA ALA A 82 -5.02 6.66 -1.06
C ALA A 82 -4.07 7.37 -0.09
N GLY A 83 -3.32 8.35 -0.60
CA GLY A 83 -2.55 9.28 0.21
C GLY A 83 -3.46 10.30 0.87
N HIS A 84 -2.97 10.90 1.95
CA HIS A 84 -3.67 11.96 2.64
C HIS A 84 -2.66 12.90 3.31
N VAL A 85 -2.90 14.20 3.25
CA VAL A 85 -2.13 15.23 3.96
C VAL A 85 -3.11 16.20 4.59
N GLY A 86 -3.03 16.33 5.88
CA GLY A 86 -3.85 17.20 6.68
C GLY A 86 -3.54 17.04 8.17
N THR A 87 -4.17 17.82 9.04
CA THR A 87 -4.02 17.68 10.48
C THR A 87 -5.37 17.77 11.18
N LEU A 88 -5.48 17.11 12.32
CA LEU A 88 -6.72 16.83 13.03
C LEU A 88 -7.59 18.10 13.30
N GLU A 89 -6.97 19.26 13.50
CA GLU A 89 -7.73 20.49 13.76
C GLU A 89 -8.43 21.05 12.52
N GLN A 90 -7.91 20.76 11.31
CA GLN A 90 -8.46 21.25 10.04
C GLN A 90 -9.35 20.22 9.33
N GLU A 91 -9.33 18.97 9.80
CA GLU A 91 -10.05 17.87 9.16
C GLU A 91 -11.27 17.44 9.96
N SER A 92 -12.26 16.96 9.28
CA SER A 92 -13.36 16.27 9.94
C SER A 92 -12.97 14.83 10.30
N VAL A 93 -13.62 14.28 11.32
CA VAL A 93 -13.46 12.85 11.65
C VAL A 93 -13.93 11.96 10.49
N GLU A 94 -14.85 12.44 9.67
CA GLU A 94 -15.32 11.76 8.47
C GLU A 94 -14.23 11.63 7.41
N ASP A 95 -13.37 12.64 7.24
CA ASP A 95 -12.19 12.57 6.35
C ASP A 95 -11.22 11.49 6.83
N VAL A 96 -10.96 11.44 8.14
CA VAL A 96 -10.14 10.36 8.74
C VAL A 96 -10.75 8.99 8.49
N ARG A 97 -12.09 8.85 8.64
CA ARG A 97 -12.81 7.60 8.35
C ARG A 97 -12.66 7.20 6.89
N ALA A 98 -12.80 8.14 5.96
CA ALA A 98 -12.65 7.87 4.53
C ALA A 98 -11.24 7.33 4.19
N VAL A 99 -10.19 7.86 4.83
CA VAL A 99 -8.83 7.33 4.68
C VAL A 99 -8.72 5.91 5.23
N MET A 100 -9.33 5.63 6.39
CA MET A 100 -9.37 4.29 6.99
C MET A 100 -10.14 3.31 6.11
N GLU A 101 -11.27 3.71 5.50
CA GLU A 101 -12.07 2.85 4.63
C GLU A 101 -11.25 2.28 3.48
N VAL A 102 -10.48 3.12 2.78
CA VAL A 102 -9.67 2.66 1.65
C VAL A 102 -8.44 1.89 2.12
N ASN A 103 -7.66 2.46 3.06
CA ASN A 103 -6.32 1.97 3.37
C ASN A 103 -6.31 0.80 4.36
N PHE A 104 -7.35 0.66 5.20
CA PHE A 104 -7.46 -0.40 6.20
C PHE A 104 -8.63 -1.35 5.90
N PHE A 105 -9.88 -0.88 5.92
CA PHE A 105 -11.04 -1.75 5.73
C PHE A 105 -11.06 -2.36 4.31
N GLY A 106 -10.63 -1.62 3.29
CA GLY A 106 -10.47 -2.16 1.93
C GLY A 106 -9.53 -3.35 1.87
N VAL A 107 -8.40 -3.28 2.58
CA VAL A 107 -7.46 -4.41 2.69
C VAL A 107 -8.12 -5.61 3.39
N LEU A 108 -8.90 -5.37 4.45
CA LEU A 108 -9.62 -6.43 5.17
C LEU A 108 -10.68 -7.09 4.30
N ASN A 109 -11.49 -6.30 3.61
CA ASN A 109 -12.57 -6.80 2.74
C ASN A 109 -12.02 -7.78 1.70
N VAL A 110 -10.99 -7.35 0.96
CA VAL A 110 -10.40 -8.18 -0.10
C VAL A 110 -9.69 -9.40 0.49
N THR A 111 -8.91 -9.22 1.56
CA THR A 111 -8.20 -10.33 2.21
C THR A 111 -9.17 -11.38 2.73
N LYS A 112 -10.22 -10.97 3.45
CA LYS A 112 -11.25 -11.87 3.99
C LYS A 112 -11.91 -12.69 2.89
N ALA A 113 -12.31 -12.05 1.80
CA ALA A 113 -12.97 -12.72 0.68
C ALA A 113 -12.02 -13.67 -0.08
N ALA A 114 -10.72 -13.34 -0.19
CA ALA A 114 -9.72 -14.14 -0.88
C ALA A 114 -9.20 -15.34 -0.05
N LEU A 115 -9.24 -15.27 1.29
CA LEU A 115 -8.65 -16.29 2.18
C LEU A 115 -9.09 -17.74 1.89
N PRO A 116 -10.36 -18.06 1.56
CA PRO A 116 -10.76 -19.43 1.23
C PRO A 116 -9.98 -20.01 0.03
N LEU A 117 -9.81 -19.23 -1.04
CA LEU A 117 -9.05 -19.63 -2.23
C LEU A 117 -7.55 -19.75 -1.93
N LEU A 118 -7.00 -18.81 -1.16
CA LEU A 118 -5.60 -18.84 -0.75
C LEU A 118 -5.28 -20.04 0.14
N ARG A 119 -6.19 -20.45 1.03
CA ARG A 119 -6.02 -21.68 1.83
C ARG A 119 -6.03 -22.92 0.96
N ALA A 120 -6.92 -22.98 -0.02
CA ALA A 120 -7.00 -24.13 -0.95
C ALA A 120 -5.72 -24.30 -1.76
N SER A 121 -5.06 -23.20 -2.14
CA SER A 121 -3.81 -23.20 -2.92
C SER A 121 -2.54 -23.23 -2.06
N LYS A 122 -2.64 -23.08 -0.74
CA LYS A 122 -1.52 -22.76 0.17
C LYS A 122 -0.75 -21.51 -0.30
N GLY A 123 -1.52 -20.50 -0.63
CA GLY A 123 -1.07 -19.28 -1.29
C GLY A 123 -0.49 -18.25 -0.32
N ARG A 124 -0.52 -16.98 -0.73
CA ARG A 124 0.07 -15.89 0.05
C ARG A 124 -0.68 -14.59 -0.07
N VAL A 125 -0.58 -13.77 0.96
CA VAL A 125 -1.01 -12.38 1.00
C VAL A 125 0.22 -11.50 1.07
N VAL A 126 0.33 -10.54 0.15
CA VAL A 126 1.33 -9.47 0.17
C VAL A 126 0.58 -8.15 0.27
N THR A 127 0.86 -7.36 1.29
CA THR A 127 0.19 -6.07 1.50
C THR A 127 1.18 -4.93 1.41
N VAL A 128 0.94 -4.00 0.49
CA VAL A 128 1.74 -2.78 0.35
C VAL A 128 1.28 -1.78 1.41
N THR A 129 2.12 -1.59 2.41
CA THR A 129 1.92 -0.63 3.48
C THR A 129 2.71 0.65 3.21
N SER A 130 3.60 1.05 4.07
CA SER A 130 4.50 2.21 3.94
C SER A 130 5.43 2.25 5.15
N VAL A 131 6.56 2.95 5.05
CA VAL A 131 7.29 3.42 6.24
C VAL A 131 6.40 4.24 7.19
N GLY A 132 5.33 4.86 6.66
CA GLY A 132 4.27 5.51 7.44
C GLY A 132 3.39 4.56 8.25
N GLY A 133 3.50 3.23 8.06
CA GLY A 133 2.92 2.21 8.91
C GLY A 133 3.83 1.82 10.10
N VAL A 134 5.07 2.33 10.12
CA VAL A 134 6.06 2.10 11.19
C VAL A 134 6.31 3.38 11.98
N ILE A 135 6.43 4.52 11.30
CA ILE A 135 6.67 5.83 11.93
C ILE A 135 5.54 6.79 11.57
N GLY A 136 4.94 7.43 12.58
CA GLY A 136 4.02 8.56 12.38
C GLY A 136 4.76 9.76 11.78
N GLN A 137 4.14 10.38 10.79
CA GLN A 137 4.69 11.52 10.06
C GLN A 137 3.77 12.72 10.23
N PRO A 138 4.29 13.93 10.53
CA PRO A 138 3.49 15.13 10.62
C PRO A 138 2.61 15.34 9.38
N PHE A 139 1.41 15.86 9.56
CA PHE A 139 0.41 16.09 8.50
C PHE A 139 -0.01 14.84 7.72
N ASN A 140 0.29 13.64 8.24
CA ASN A 140 -0.14 12.35 7.68
C ASN A 140 -0.84 11.50 8.75
N GLU A 141 -1.44 12.11 9.75
CA GLU A 141 -1.96 11.41 10.93
C GLU A 141 -2.97 10.33 10.53
N ALA A 142 -3.95 10.65 9.68
CA ALA A 142 -4.96 9.70 9.21
C ALA A 142 -4.36 8.57 8.36
N TYR A 143 -3.45 8.92 7.43
CA TYR A 143 -2.77 7.94 6.58
C TYR A 143 -1.87 7.01 7.40
N CYS A 144 -1.04 7.56 8.28
CA CYS A 144 -0.18 6.78 9.16
C CYS A 144 -1.01 5.87 10.06
N ALA A 145 -2.08 6.37 10.68
CA ALA A 145 -2.96 5.57 11.51
C ALA A 145 -3.53 4.37 10.75
N ALA A 146 -3.99 4.56 9.51
CA ALA A 146 -4.50 3.48 8.67
C ALA A 146 -3.39 2.45 8.33
N LYS A 147 -2.18 2.90 8.00
CA LYS A 147 -1.06 2.00 7.68
C LYS A 147 -0.55 1.27 8.92
N PHE A 148 -0.50 1.91 10.10
CA PHE A 148 -0.22 1.23 11.39
C PHE A 148 -1.27 0.15 11.69
N ALA A 149 -2.56 0.44 11.46
CA ALA A 149 -3.63 -0.53 11.64
C ALA A 149 -3.43 -1.77 10.74
N VAL A 150 -3.05 -1.57 9.48
CA VAL A 150 -2.73 -2.68 8.56
C VAL A 150 -1.53 -3.47 9.03
N GLU A 151 -0.44 -2.81 9.45
CA GLU A 151 0.76 -3.48 9.95
C GLU A 151 0.43 -4.39 11.13
N GLY A 152 -0.22 -3.86 12.18
CA GLY A 152 -0.59 -4.64 13.36
C GLY A 152 -1.56 -5.77 13.04
N PHE A 153 -2.51 -5.53 12.11
CA PHE A 153 -3.47 -6.55 11.67
C PHE A 153 -2.77 -7.70 10.93
N MET A 154 -1.89 -7.39 9.96
CA MET A 154 -1.18 -8.39 9.17
C MET A 154 -0.16 -9.17 10.02
N GLU A 155 0.52 -8.50 10.95
CA GLU A 155 1.44 -9.13 11.90
C GLU A 155 0.72 -10.16 12.79
N SER A 156 -0.48 -9.80 13.28
CA SER A 156 -1.32 -10.70 14.07
C SER A 156 -1.92 -11.83 13.23
N LEU A 157 -2.28 -11.56 11.96
CA LEU A 157 -2.85 -12.56 11.05
C LEU A 157 -1.80 -13.60 10.60
N ALA A 158 -0.56 -13.20 10.44
CA ALA A 158 0.50 -14.04 9.86
C ALA A 158 0.65 -15.41 10.55
N PRO A 159 0.81 -15.53 11.88
CA PRO A 159 0.92 -16.82 12.55
C PRO A 159 -0.38 -17.63 12.45
N VAL A 160 -1.56 -17.01 12.45
CA VAL A 160 -2.84 -17.69 12.31
C VAL A 160 -3.00 -18.25 10.89
N ALA A 161 -2.74 -17.45 9.86
CA ALA A 161 -2.83 -17.87 8.47
C ALA A 161 -1.83 -18.99 8.13
N ALA A 162 -0.63 -18.96 8.73
CA ALA A 162 0.39 -19.97 8.56
C ALA A 162 -0.07 -21.37 8.99
N THR A 163 -0.94 -21.51 10.02
CA THR A 163 -1.53 -22.80 10.42
C THR A 163 -2.36 -23.44 9.33
N ALA A 164 -2.89 -22.62 8.40
CA ALA A 164 -3.64 -23.07 7.22
C ALA A 164 -2.80 -23.06 5.93
N GLY A 165 -1.49 -22.90 6.03
CA GLY A 165 -0.55 -22.92 4.91
C GLY A 165 -0.51 -21.61 4.09
N VAL A 166 -1.12 -20.51 4.57
CA VAL A 166 -1.09 -19.21 3.90
C VAL A 166 0.03 -18.35 4.52
N SER A 167 0.94 -17.85 3.69
CA SER A 167 1.94 -16.88 4.14
C SER A 167 1.42 -15.44 4.02
N VAL A 168 1.84 -14.58 4.93
CA VAL A 168 1.49 -13.16 4.95
C VAL A 168 2.78 -12.34 4.98
N SER A 169 2.85 -11.33 4.12
CA SER A 169 3.98 -10.39 4.05
C SER A 169 3.48 -8.96 3.93
N VAL A 170 4.24 -8.02 4.51
CA VAL A 170 4.06 -6.58 4.31
C VAL A 170 5.25 -6.00 3.57
N VAL A 171 4.99 -5.07 2.66
CA VAL A 171 5.99 -4.33 1.91
C VAL A 171 5.88 -2.86 2.31
N GLU A 172 6.98 -2.30 2.78
CA GLU A 172 7.06 -0.96 3.36
C GLU A 172 7.90 -0.02 2.47
N PRO A 173 7.30 0.59 1.43
CA PRO A 173 7.99 1.59 0.62
C PRO A 173 8.25 2.87 1.41
N GLY A 174 9.37 3.53 1.10
CA GLY A 174 9.57 4.94 1.39
C GLY A 174 8.92 5.82 0.32
N ALA A 175 9.56 6.95 -0.04
CA ALA A 175 9.11 7.78 -1.15
C ALA A 175 9.21 7.02 -2.48
N VAL A 176 8.12 7.00 -3.25
CA VAL A 176 8.02 6.37 -4.57
C VAL A 176 7.48 7.38 -5.57
N ALA A 177 8.18 7.55 -6.69
CA ALA A 177 7.80 8.46 -7.78
C ALA A 177 6.57 7.91 -8.52
N SER A 178 5.37 8.22 -8.04
CA SER A 178 4.12 7.70 -8.59
C SER A 178 3.00 8.74 -8.54
N GLU A 179 1.90 8.48 -9.27
CA GLU A 179 0.68 9.29 -9.23
C GLU A 179 0.05 9.37 -7.83
N PHE A 180 0.38 8.44 -6.93
CA PHE A 180 -0.09 8.45 -5.54
C PHE A 180 0.18 9.79 -4.84
N VAL A 181 1.35 10.38 -5.09
CA VAL A 181 1.75 11.68 -4.51
C VAL A 181 0.93 12.83 -5.06
N ARG A 182 0.57 12.77 -6.35
CA ARG A 182 -0.29 13.78 -6.99
C ARG A 182 -1.74 13.69 -6.51
N ASN A 183 -2.16 12.52 -6.07
CA ASN A 183 -3.52 12.21 -5.63
C ASN A 183 -3.72 12.39 -4.11
N VAL A 184 -2.79 13.04 -3.41
CA VAL A 184 -2.87 13.27 -1.95
C VAL A 184 -4.01 14.24 -1.58
N GLY A 185 -4.61 14.91 -2.57
CA GLY A 185 -5.80 15.75 -2.33
C GLY A 185 -5.51 17.07 -1.62
N LEU A 186 -4.26 17.55 -1.65
CA LEU A 186 -3.93 18.87 -1.09
C LEU A 186 -4.68 19.96 -1.85
N ALA A 187 -5.54 20.71 -1.18
CA ALA A 187 -6.27 21.82 -1.78
C ALA A 187 -5.32 22.95 -2.21
N ASP A 188 -5.66 23.70 -3.26
CA ASP A 188 -4.85 24.83 -3.73
C ASP A 188 -4.63 25.89 -2.64
N ASN A 189 -5.58 26.04 -1.70
CA ASN A 189 -5.53 26.94 -0.57
C ASN A 189 -5.16 26.26 0.76
N ALA A 190 -4.51 25.09 0.72
CA ALA A 190 -4.20 24.30 1.92
C ALA A 190 -3.37 25.08 2.97
N LEU A 191 -2.43 25.90 2.53
CA LEU A 191 -1.65 26.75 3.44
C LEU A 191 -2.52 27.82 4.14
N GLU A 192 -3.49 28.39 3.45
CA GLU A 192 -4.45 29.33 4.05
C GLU A 192 -5.35 28.63 5.06
N GLN A 193 -5.85 27.44 4.69
CA GLN A 193 -6.69 26.61 5.56
C GLN A 193 -5.93 26.06 6.77
N ALA A 194 -4.61 25.88 6.69
CA ALA A 194 -3.78 25.41 7.79
C ALA A 194 -3.70 26.40 8.97
N GLY A 195 -4.12 27.68 8.79
CA GLY A 195 -4.19 28.66 9.86
C GLY A 195 -2.86 28.77 10.63
N PRO A 196 -2.84 28.57 11.96
CA PRO A 196 -1.62 28.67 12.75
C PRO A 196 -0.55 27.62 12.39
N TYR A 197 -0.92 26.55 11.71
CA TYR A 197 -0.02 25.50 11.27
C TYR A 197 0.59 25.74 9.88
N ALA A 198 0.25 26.85 9.19
CA ALA A 198 0.73 27.14 7.83
C ALA A 198 2.26 27.14 7.71
N PRO A 199 3.06 27.73 8.64
CA PRO A 199 4.52 27.64 8.57
C PRO A 199 5.03 26.19 8.65
N ALA A 200 4.49 25.39 9.56
CA ALA A 200 4.86 23.99 9.74
C ALA A 200 4.49 23.13 8.51
N LEU A 201 3.29 23.35 7.94
CA LEU A 201 2.88 22.68 6.70
C LEU A 201 3.78 23.06 5.53
N SER A 202 4.17 24.33 5.40
CA SER A 202 5.10 24.78 4.36
C SER A 202 6.46 24.08 4.47
N ALA A 203 7.05 24.02 5.67
CA ALA A 203 8.30 23.31 5.93
C ALA A 203 8.20 21.80 5.59
N TYR A 204 7.11 21.17 6.02
CA TYR A 204 6.80 19.77 5.68
C TYR A 204 6.73 19.53 4.17
N LEU A 205 6.01 20.38 3.42
CA LEU A 205 5.86 20.26 1.97
C LEU A 205 7.18 20.45 1.24
N GLU A 206 8.00 21.39 1.66
CA GLU A 206 9.34 21.62 1.09
C GLU A 206 10.25 20.40 1.29
N ARG A 207 10.31 19.89 2.52
CA ARG A 207 11.03 18.66 2.84
C ARG A 207 10.55 17.48 1.99
N THR A 208 9.25 17.32 1.85
CA THR A 208 8.64 16.22 1.09
C THR A 208 9.04 16.29 -0.38
N ARG A 209 9.04 17.48 -1.00
CA ARG A 209 9.55 17.66 -2.37
C ARG A 209 11.01 17.19 -2.51
N GLY A 210 11.85 17.51 -1.53
CA GLY A 210 13.25 17.04 -1.50
C GLY A 210 13.37 15.52 -1.41
N ALA A 211 12.56 14.88 -0.58
CA ALA A 211 12.53 13.42 -0.44
C ALA A 211 12.10 12.72 -1.74
N PHE A 212 11.16 13.31 -2.49
CA PHE A 212 10.70 12.76 -3.76
C PHE A 212 11.68 12.97 -4.92
N ALA A 213 12.66 13.86 -4.81
CA ALA A 213 13.73 14.00 -5.81
C ALA A 213 14.64 12.75 -5.88
N ALA A 214 14.75 12.00 -4.79
CA ALA A 214 15.51 10.74 -4.70
C ALA A 214 14.59 9.51 -4.48
N ALA A 215 13.32 9.60 -4.90
CA ALA A 215 12.34 8.55 -4.71
C ALA A 215 12.68 7.29 -5.53
N GLN A 216 12.31 6.13 -4.99
CA GLN A 216 12.31 4.87 -5.74
C GLN A 216 11.34 4.94 -6.91
N THR A 217 11.59 4.13 -7.93
CA THR A 217 10.60 3.90 -8.99
C THR A 217 9.53 2.88 -8.55
N PRO A 218 8.32 2.93 -9.11
CA PRO A 218 7.34 1.86 -8.93
C PRO A 218 7.88 0.47 -9.31
N GLN A 219 8.78 0.40 -10.29
CA GLN A 219 9.41 -0.81 -10.77
C GLN A 219 10.34 -1.44 -9.72
N ASP A 220 11.09 -0.63 -8.97
CA ASP A 220 11.96 -1.11 -7.89
C ASP A 220 11.15 -1.80 -6.78
N VAL A 221 9.99 -1.24 -6.43
CA VAL A 221 9.07 -1.83 -5.45
C VAL A 221 8.40 -3.09 -6.02
N ALA A 222 7.96 -3.04 -7.28
CA ALA A 222 7.32 -4.17 -7.96
C ALA A 222 8.25 -5.38 -8.05
N ALA A 223 9.54 -5.19 -8.31
CA ALA A 223 10.53 -6.27 -8.32
C ALA A 223 10.54 -7.03 -6.98
N GLN A 224 10.58 -6.31 -5.86
CA GLN A 224 10.56 -6.92 -4.52
C GLN A 224 9.25 -7.64 -4.21
N ILE A 225 8.10 -7.12 -4.70
CA ILE A 225 6.82 -7.80 -4.57
C ILE A 225 6.85 -9.12 -5.36
N VAL A 226 7.37 -9.11 -6.60
CA VAL A 226 7.49 -10.33 -7.42
C VAL A 226 8.46 -11.33 -6.78
N ASP A 227 9.56 -10.89 -6.18
CA ASP A 227 10.46 -11.74 -5.42
C ASP A 227 9.74 -12.42 -4.25
N LEU A 228 8.90 -11.69 -3.50
CA LEU A 228 8.04 -12.27 -2.46
C LEU A 228 7.05 -13.28 -3.03
N LEU A 229 6.47 -13.01 -4.22
CA LEU A 229 5.57 -13.93 -4.89
C LEU A 229 6.27 -15.23 -5.30
N ALA A 230 7.56 -15.19 -5.61
CA ALA A 230 8.37 -16.33 -6.03
C ALA A 230 9.01 -17.07 -4.86
N ALA A 231 9.25 -16.42 -3.72
CA ALA A 231 10.00 -16.94 -2.60
C ALA A 231 9.37 -18.23 -2.03
N GLU A 232 10.18 -19.23 -1.72
CA GLU A 232 9.73 -20.44 -1.02
C GLU A 232 9.34 -20.13 0.44
N ARG A 233 10.11 -19.25 1.09
CA ARG A 233 9.88 -18.76 2.45
C ARG A 233 9.93 -17.24 2.45
N PRO A 234 8.80 -16.57 2.13
CA PRO A 234 8.77 -15.12 2.08
C PRO A 234 8.99 -14.51 3.47
N ALA A 235 9.76 -13.44 3.52
CA ALA A 235 9.90 -12.63 4.73
C ALA A 235 8.55 -11.98 5.08
N PHE A 236 8.26 -11.83 6.37
CA PHE A 236 7.05 -11.11 6.80
C PHE A 236 7.14 -9.62 6.43
N ARG A 237 8.28 -8.95 6.67
CA ARG A 237 8.48 -7.51 6.44
C ARG A 237 9.58 -7.27 5.41
N VAL A 238 9.29 -6.42 4.42
CA VAL A 238 10.22 -5.99 3.38
C VAL A 238 10.24 -4.46 3.29
N LEU A 239 11.33 -3.86 3.75
CA LEU A 239 11.63 -2.44 3.56
C LEU A 239 12.33 -2.26 2.22
N THR A 240 11.76 -1.45 1.33
CA THR A 240 12.11 -1.46 -0.10
C THR A 240 13.39 -0.70 -0.46
N SER A 241 14.00 0.04 0.47
CA SER A 241 15.27 0.77 0.25
C SER A 241 16.09 0.89 1.53
N ASP A 242 17.36 1.25 1.39
CA ASP A 242 18.22 1.55 2.55
C ASP A 242 17.71 2.74 3.34
N VAL A 243 17.15 3.75 2.65
CA VAL A 243 16.53 4.90 3.29
C VAL A 243 15.32 4.46 4.12
N ALA A 244 14.46 3.61 3.56
CA ALA A 244 13.31 3.04 4.28
C ALA A 244 13.78 2.23 5.50
N ARG A 245 14.83 1.40 5.34
CA ARG A 245 15.43 0.61 6.44
C ARG A 245 16.00 1.50 7.55
N ALA A 246 16.74 2.53 7.20
CA ALA A 246 17.28 3.47 8.18
C ALA A 246 16.18 4.21 8.93
N PHE A 247 15.16 4.68 8.20
CA PHE A 247 14.02 5.41 8.77
C PHE A 247 13.21 4.54 9.74
N ALA A 248 12.72 3.38 9.29
CA ALA A 248 11.97 2.44 10.14
C ALA A 248 12.82 1.95 11.32
N GLY A 249 14.12 1.73 11.11
CA GLY A 249 15.08 1.33 12.15
C GLY A 249 15.18 2.32 13.32
N THR A 250 14.90 3.61 13.10
CA THR A 250 14.81 4.60 14.17
C THR A 250 13.69 4.22 15.15
N LYS A 251 12.48 3.97 14.64
CA LYS A 251 11.32 3.61 15.47
C LYS A 251 11.49 2.27 16.17
N LEU A 252 11.98 1.25 15.45
CA LEU A 252 12.04 -0.11 15.99
C LEU A 252 13.04 -0.30 17.14
N LYS A 253 13.91 0.69 17.37
CA LYS A 253 14.89 0.73 18.49
C LYS A 253 14.51 1.76 19.55
N ASP A 254 13.51 2.58 19.32
CA ASP A 254 13.12 3.74 20.13
C ASP A 254 12.00 3.35 21.10
N LEU A 255 12.37 2.97 22.31
CA LEU A 255 11.43 2.49 23.32
C LEU A 255 10.62 3.60 23.99
N ASP A 256 11.18 4.81 24.10
CA ASP A 256 10.53 5.95 24.76
C ASP A 256 9.95 7.00 23.77
N GLY A 257 10.18 6.82 22.49
CA GLY A 257 9.67 7.69 21.42
C GLY A 257 10.51 8.96 21.18
N SER A 258 11.58 9.20 21.94
CA SER A 258 12.35 10.45 21.88
C SER A 258 13.10 10.64 20.57
N ALA A 259 13.65 9.57 19.99
CA ALA A 259 14.37 9.61 18.73
C ALA A 259 13.42 9.93 17.56
N VAL A 260 12.23 9.31 17.53
CA VAL A 260 11.20 9.59 16.51
C VAL A 260 10.71 11.03 16.64
N GLN A 261 10.41 11.50 17.85
CA GLN A 261 9.94 12.88 18.06
C GLN A 261 11.01 13.90 17.65
N THR A 262 12.28 13.68 17.99
CA THR A 262 13.38 14.55 17.55
C THR A 262 13.47 14.61 16.03
N LEU A 263 13.40 13.45 15.37
CA LEU A 263 13.48 13.35 13.93
C LEU A 263 12.33 14.07 13.23
N THR A 264 11.09 13.83 13.67
CA THR A 264 9.89 14.34 13.00
C THR A 264 9.59 15.80 13.34
N SER A 265 9.97 16.29 14.54
CA SER A 265 9.87 17.71 14.89
C SER A 265 10.71 18.59 13.96
N ALA A 266 11.86 18.09 13.49
CA ALA A 266 12.69 18.81 12.52
C ALA A 266 12.04 18.94 11.12
N TRP A 267 10.93 18.26 10.86
CA TRP A 267 10.24 18.36 9.57
C TRP A 267 9.28 19.56 9.49
N VAL A 268 8.92 20.08 10.65
CA VAL A 268 7.91 21.16 10.82
C VAL A 268 8.49 22.40 11.48
N ALA A 269 9.82 22.44 11.67
CA ALA A 269 10.58 23.56 12.23
C ALA A 269 10.91 24.64 11.20
#